data_8601e67e9fc0070a7193e5886bfd8d4c
#
_entry.id   8601e67e9fc0070a7193e5886bfd8d4c
#
_cell.length_a   1.000
_cell.length_b   1.000
_cell.length_c   1.000
_cell.angle_alpha   90.00
_cell.angle_beta   90.00
_cell.angle_gamma   90.00
#
_symmetry.space_group_name_H-M   'P 1'
#
loop_
_entity.id
_entity.type
_entity.pdbx_description
1 polymer ?
#
loop_
_entity_poly.entity_id
_entity_poly.type
_entity_poly.pdbx_seq_one_letter_code
_entity_poly.pdbx_strand_id
1 'polypeptide(L)'
;EITIASSWNDQVYTLSDNSGTWETTIRTPKTDAQPQWLKIKSLDSSIILKDVLFGEVWIGSGQSNMEMPMNGWIDRGDSLNDSKNEIKKAVSQIKSILLV
;
A
#
# COMPACT_ATOMS: atom_id res chain seq x y z
N GLU A 1 0.39 22.59 -17.58
CA GLU A 1 -0.68 21.59 -17.47
C GLU A 1 -0.11 20.26 -17.00
N ILE A 2 -0.80 19.64 -16.05
CA ILE A 2 -0.46 18.32 -15.51
C ILE A 2 -1.58 17.35 -15.88
N THR A 3 -1.22 16.23 -16.44
CA THR A 3 -2.16 15.14 -16.77
C THR A 3 -1.88 13.95 -15.87
N ILE A 4 -2.91 13.41 -15.23
CA ILE A 4 -2.82 12.20 -14.42
C ILE A 4 -3.70 11.14 -15.08
N ALA A 5 -3.10 10.01 -15.43
CA ALA A 5 -3.80 8.86 -16.00
C ALA A 5 -3.56 7.63 -15.14
N SER A 6 -4.60 6.83 -14.95
CA SER A 6 -4.55 5.64 -14.13
C SER A 6 -4.82 4.36 -14.91
N SER A 7 -4.41 3.22 -14.37
CA SER A 7 -4.72 1.91 -14.95
C SER A 7 -6.20 1.53 -14.85
N TRP A 8 -6.96 2.23 -14.01
CA TRP A 8 -8.41 2.01 -13.85
C TRP A 8 -9.27 2.99 -14.66
N ASN A 9 -8.71 3.55 -15.73
CA ASN A 9 -9.39 4.45 -16.67
C ASN A 9 -9.88 5.78 -16.08
N ASP A 10 -9.30 6.25 -15.02
CA ASP A 10 -9.51 7.61 -14.54
C ASP A 10 -8.44 8.54 -15.13
N GLN A 11 -8.83 9.68 -15.64
CA GLN A 11 -7.93 10.67 -16.21
C GLN A 11 -8.35 12.07 -15.76
N VAL A 12 -7.40 12.81 -15.23
CA VAL A 12 -7.62 14.14 -14.66
C VAL A 12 -6.57 15.10 -15.17
N TYR A 13 -6.98 16.35 -15.34
CA TYR A 13 -6.12 17.47 -15.73
C TYR A 13 -6.12 18.52 -14.62
N THR A 14 -4.96 19.09 -14.37
CA THR A 14 -4.81 20.23 -13.45
C THR A 14 -3.74 21.19 -13.95
N LEU A 15 -3.71 22.37 -13.38
CA LEU A 15 -2.67 23.36 -13.65
C LEU A 15 -1.83 23.57 -12.40
N SER A 16 -0.53 23.76 -12.60
CA SER A 16 0.33 24.24 -11.53
C SER A 16 0.14 25.75 -11.36
N ASP A 17 0.32 26.21 -10.15
CA ASP A 17 0.41 27.62 -9.85
C ASP A 17 1.78 28.22 -10.26
N ASN A 18 1.99 29.50 -9.96
CA ASN A 18 3.24 30.21 -10.29
C ASN A 18 4.45 29.69 -9.48
N SER A 19 4.24 28.98 -8.39
CA SER A 19 5.29 28.35 -7.58
C SER A 19 5.63 26.93 -8.06
N GLY A 20 4.89 26.39 -9.03
CA GLY A 20 5.03 25.01 -9.51
C GLY A 20 4.24 24.00 -8.68
N THR A 21 3.45 24.45 -7.71
CA THR A 21 2.60 23.58 -6.88
C THR A 21 1.30 23.24 -7.61
N TRP A 22 0.84 22.02 -7.47
CA TRP A 22 -0.45 21.58 -8.01
C TRP A 22 -1.11 20.56 -7.10
N GLU A 23 -2.42 20.50 -7.17
CA GLU A 23 -3.25 19.56 -6.44
C GLU A 23 -4.41 19.12 -7.32
N THR A 24 -4.82 17.87 -7.17
CA THR A 24 -6.01 17.36 -7.84
C THR A 24 -6.58 16.16 -7.09
N THR A 25 -7.80 15.79 -7.43
CA THR A 25 -8.49 14.63 -6.88
C THR A 25 -8.72 13.60 -7.98
N ILE A 26 -8.39 12.36 -7.72
CA ILE A 26 -8.67 11.21 -8.58
C ILE A 26 -9.71 10.30 -7.94
N ARG A 27 -10.47 9.59 -8.76
CA ARG A 27 -11.37 8.54 -8.27
C ARG A 27 -10.60 7.25 -8.10
N THR A 28 -10.79 6.60 -6.97
CA THR A 28 -10.17 5.31 -6.70
C THR A 28 -11.05 4.16 -7.19
N PRO A 29 -10.49 3.07 -7.68
CA PRO A 29 -11.24 1.89 -8.07
C PRO A 29 -11.70 1.13 -6.83
N LYS A 30 -12.55 0.12 -7.04
CA LYS A 30 -12.81 -0.86 -6.00
C LYS A 30 -11.54 -1.63 -5.66
N THR A 31 -11.38 -1.95 -4.39
CA THR A 31 -10.27 -2.77 -3.91
C THR A 31 -10.42 -4.20 -4.42
N ASP A 32 -9.46 -4.65 -5.21
CA ASP A 32 -9.40 -6.02 -5.75
C ASP A 32 -8.05 -6.71 -5.50
N ALA A 33 -7.19 -6.07 -4.70
CA ALA A 33 -5.82 -6.49 -4.40
C ALA A 33 -4.92 -6.63 -5.64
N GLN A 34 -5.30 -6.05 -6.77
CA GLN A 34 -4.47 -6.02 -7.97
C GLN A 34 -3.59 -4.77 -7.98
N PRO A 35 -2.29 -4.90 -8.28
CA PRO A 35 -1.41 -3.75 -8.43
C PRO A 35 -1.86 -2.85 -9.58
N GLN A 36 -1.94 -1.57 -9.30
CA GLN A 36 -2.33 -0.54 -10.23
C GLN A 36 -1.14 0.37 -10.54
N TRP A 37 -1.27 1.20 -11.55
CA TRP A 37 -0.29 2.25 -11.82
C TRP A 37 -0.96 3.61 -12.03
N LEU A 38 -0.20 4.64 -11.76
CA LEU A 38 -0.59 6.03 -11.94
C LEU A 38 0.52 6.75 -12.73
N LYS A 39 0.18 7.34 -13.85
CA LYS A 39 1.10 8.12 -14.66
C LYS A 39 0.79 9.60 -14.53
N ILE A 40 1.78 10.36 -14.11
CA ILE A 40 1.72 11.81 -14.00
C ILE A 40 2.60 12.39 -15.09
N LYS A 41 2.04 13.25 -15.91
CA LYS A 41 2.75 13.86 -17.05
C LYS A 41 2.63 15.37 -17.00
N SER A 42 3.76 16.05 -17.12
CA SER A 42 3.84 17.48 -17.40
C SER A 42 4.31 17.72 -18.84
N LEU A 43 4.56 18.98 -19.20
CA LEU A 43 5.06 19.34 -20.52
C LEU A 43 6.38 18.63 -20.85
N ASP A 44 7.31 18.59 -19.90
CA ASP A 44 8.70 18.18 -20.11
C ASP A 44 9.07 16.88 -19.39
N SER A 45 8.20 16.32 -18.58
CA SER A 45 8.53 15.14 -17.77
C SER A 45 7.33 14.23 -17.51
N SER A 46 7.60 12.98 -17.20
CA SER A 46 6.58 12.04 -16.77
C SER A 46 7.11 11.10 -15.68
N ILE A 47 6.24 10.79 -14.73
CA ILE A 47 6.51 9.87 -13.64
C ILE A 47 5.45 8.78 -13.68
N ILE A 48 5.84 7.54 -13.44
CA ILE A 48 4.93 6.41 -13.27
C ILE A 48 5.11 5.84 -11.88
N LEU A 49 4.04 5.86 -11.10
CA LEU A 49 3.93 5.15 -9.83
C LEU A 49 3.39 3.76 -10.13
N LYS A 50 4.16 2.74 -9.81
CA LYS A 50 3.79 1.32 -9.98
C LYS A 50 3.42 0.71 -8.65
N ASP A 51 2.81 -0.45 -8.70
CA ASP A 51 2.45 -1.25 -7.51
C ASP A 51 1.57 -0.47 -6.51
N VAL A 52 0.70 0.37 -7.04
CA VAL A 52 -0.28 1.11 -6.24
C VAL A 52 -1.41 0.15 -5.84
N LEU A 53 -1.63 -0.01 -4.55
CA LEU A 53 -2.71 -0.82 -4.00
C LEU A 53 -3.72 0.08 -3.29
N PHE A 54 -5.00 -0.25 -3.46
CA PHE A 54 -6.09 0.40 -2.74
C PHE A 54 -6.59 -0.55 -1.65
N GLY A 55 -6.70 -0.05 -0.43
CA GLY A 55 -7.09 -0.83 0.71
C GLY A 55 -7.01 -0.03 2.01
N GLU A 56 -7.07 -0.73 3.11
CA GLU A 56 -6.89 -0.13 4.42
C GLU A 56 -5.39 0.03 4.72
N VAL A 57 -5.05 1.15 5.33
CA VAL A 57 -3.68 1.45 5.77
C VAL A 57 -3.61 1.28 7.28
N TRP A 58 -2.74 0.37 7.72
CA TRP A 58 -2.51 0.08 9.12
C TRP A 58 -1.11 0.55 9.54
N ILE A 59 -1.03 1.17 10.70
CA ILE A 59 0.25 1.53 11.32
C ILE A 59 0.52 0.54 12.44
N GLY A 60 1.54 -0.30 12.25
CA GLY A 60 2.04 -1.21 13.28
C GLY A 60 3.23 -0.55 13.98
N SER A 61 3.05 -0.18 15.25
CA SER A 61 4.07 0.44 16.07
C SER A 61 3.94 0.00 17.51
N GLY A 62 5.02 -0.02 18.24
CA GLY A 62 5.02 -0.39 19.66
C GLY A 62 6.38 -0.85 20.14
N GLN A 63 6.36 -1.55 21.27
CA GLN A 63 7.55 -2.12 21.90
C GLN A 63 7.70 -3.61 21.56
N SER A 64 8.25 -4.38 22.48
CA SER A 64 8.61 -5.80 22.28
C SER A 64 7.52 -6.69 21.69
N ASN A 65 6.25 -6.43 21.99
CA ASN A 65 5.15 -7.22 21.43
C ASN A 65 4.98 -7.04 19.90
N MET A 66 5.44 -5.93 19.35
CA MET A 66 5.43 -5.70 17.90
C MET A 66 6.57 -6.41 17.17
N GLU A 67 7.64 -6.72 17.88
CA GLU A 67 8.75 -7.52 17.35
C GLU A 67 8.52 -9.03 17.50
N MET A 68 7.61 -9.43 18.40
CA MET A 68 7.40 -10.83 18.71
C MET A 68 6.87 -11.59 17.50
N PRO A 69 7.55 -12.65 17.05
CA PRO A 69 7.03 -13.48 15.98
C PRO A 69 5.78 -14.26 16.43
N MET A 70 4.96 -14.68 15.48
CA MET A 70 3.69 -15.36 15.77
C MET A 70 3.85 -16.67 16.59
N ASN A 71 5.02 -17.29 16.56
CA ASN A 71 5.34 -18.46 17.37
C ASN A 71 5.92 -18.13 18.76
N GLY A 72 6.00 -16.86 19.11
CA GLY A 72 6.59 -16.39 20.36
C GLY A 72 8.12 -16.37 20.35
N TRP A 73 8.69 -16.06 21.49
CA TRP A 73 10.13 -16.03 21.71
C TRP A 73 10.65 -17.42 22.13
N ILE A 74 10.78 -18.33 21.17
CA ILE A 74 11.17 -19.73 21.41
C ILE A 74 12.50 -19.81 22.16
N ASP A 75 13.44 -18.97 21.79
CA ASP A 75 14.79 -18.93 22.40
C ASP A 75 14.76 -18.51 23.88
N ARG A 76 13.68 -17.88 24.31
CA ARG A 76 13.46 -17.45 25.71
C ARG A 76 12.46 -18.34 26.46
N GLY A 77 12.01 -19.42 25.84
CA GLY A 77 11.02 -20.34 26.42
C GLY A 77 9.57 -19.82 26.37
N ASP A 78 9.30 -18.73 25.69
CA ASP A 78 7.98 -18.09 25.57
C ASP A 78 7.30 -18.46 24.26
N SER A 79 6.99 -19.75 24.07
CA SER A 79 6.22 -20.17 22.91
C SER A 79 4.71 -19.89 23.10
N LEU A 80 4.06 -19.46 22.03
CA LEU A 80 2.61 -19.26 22.03
C LEU A 80 1.88 -20.57 21.72
N ASN A 81 0.83 -20.86 22.50
CA ASN A 81 -0.01 -22.04 22.27
C ASN A 81 -0.70 -21.94 20.90
N ASP A 82 -0.80 -23.07 20.22
CA ASP A 82 -1.48 -23.21 18.92
C ASP A 82 -0.92 -22.33 17.79
N SER A 83 0.27 -21.74 17.98
CA SER A 83 0.88 -20.83 17.01
C SER A 83 1.02 -21.44 15.61
N LYS A 84 1.32 -22.74 15.50
CA LYS A 84 1.46 -23.43 14.21
C LYS A 84 0.17 -23.42 13.41
N ASN A 85 -0.97 -23.62 14.05
CA ASN A 85 -2.27 -23.60 13.40
C ASN A 85 -2.68 -22.17 13.02
N GLU A 86 -2.43 -21.21 13.90
CA GLU A 86 -2.69 -19.80 13.63
C GLU A 86 -1.83 -19.25 12.48
N ILE A 87 -0.56 -19.64 12.38
CA ILE A 87 0.32 -19.28 11.26
C ILE A 87 -0.23 -19.86 9.95
N LYS A 88 -0.60 -21.14 9.92
CA LYS A 88 -1.21 -21.76 8.73
C LYS A 88 -2.47 -21.03 8.29
N LYS A 89 -3.32 -20.71 9.24
CA LYS A 89 -4.55 -19.94 8.98
C LYS A 89 -4.27 -18.56 8.42
N ALA A 90 -3.36 -17.81 9.03
CA ALA A 90 -2.94 -16.50 8.56
C ALA A 90 -2.39 -16.56 7.13
N VAL A 91 -1.48 -17.47 6.83
CA VAL A 91 -0.89 -17.64 5.49
C VAL A 91 -1.97 -17.94 4.46
N SER A 92 -2.96 -18.77 4.79
CA SER A 92 -4.06 -19.09 3.86
C SER A 92 -5.01 -17.92 3.59
N GLN A 93 -5.09 -16.96 4.50
CA GLN A 93 -6.00 -15.82 4.43
C GLN A 93 -5.36 -14.53 3.88
N ILE A 94 -4.04 -14.41 3.95
CA ILE A 94 -3.32 -13.26 3.41
C ILE A 94 -3.37 -13.30 1.89
N LYS A 95 -4.00 -12.30 1.30
CA LYS A 95 -4.10 -12.16 -0.16
C LYS A 95 -3.04 -11.21 -0.71
N SER A 96 -2.91 -10.04 -0.11
CA SER A 96 -1.94 -9.04 -0.52
C SER A 96 -1.67 -8.05 0.62
N ILE A 97 -0.39 -7.84 0.93
CA ILE A 97 0.08 -6.83 1.88
C ILE A 97 1.25 -6.10 1.24
N LEU A 98 1.18 -4.78 1.21
CA LEU A 98 2.29 -3.93 0.82
C LEU A 98 2.93 -3.37 2.09
N LEU A 99 4.21 -3.66 2.29
CA LEU A 99 5.01 -3.08 3.36
C LEU A 99 5.74 -1.84 2.85
N VAL A 100 5.66 -0.79 3.62
CA VAL A 100 6.27 0.50 3.29
C VAL A 100 7.35 0.85 4.32
#